data_713cecc66c4d8b16b16b6d7e4f67afe1
#
_entry.id   713cecc66c4d8b16b16b6d7e4f67afe1
#
_cell.length_a   1.000
_cell.length_b   1.000
_cell.length_c   1.000
_cell.angle_alpha   90.00
_cell.angle_beta   90.00
_cell.angle_gamma   90.00
#
_symmetry.space_group_name_H-M   'P 1'
#
loop_
_entity.id
_entity.type
_entity.pdbx_description
1 polymer ?
#
loop_
_entity_poly.entity_id
_entity_poly.type
_entity_poly.pdbx_seq_one_letter_code
_entity_poly.pdbx_strand_id
1 'polypeptide(L)'
;MEVIDHQDYLNIEEENKMIGNDWDNVLTPIYKGDYFEPLLKRVQYEYSVHTVYPSKKEVFNALRLTPFKDVKVVIVGQDPYHGEGEAHGLSFSVRDGVRIPPSLKNIYKELYDDLGVPIRNTGDLTCWAKQGVLLLNSTLTVVKDTPNSHSNIGWQQFTDDIISLIDENKRDVVFILWGNYARSKKALIKNNYIIESAHPSPFSARNGFFGSKPFSRTNEYLKSKGLEEIKW
;
A
#
# COMPACT_ATOMS: atom_id res chain seq x y z
N MET A 1 26.75 -9.17 -25.84
CA MET A 1 26.98 -7.90 -25.13
C MET A 1 25.70 -7.09 -25.34
N GLU A 2 24.66 -7.41 -24.55
CA GLU A 2 23.37 -6.73 -24.63
C GLU A 2 23.52 -5.34 -24.03
N VAL A 3 23.11 -4.35 -24.81
CA VAL A 3 23.03 -2.96 -24.40
C VAL A 3 21.93 -2.87 -23.35
N ILE A 4 22.30 -2.65 -22.09
CA ILE A 4 21.36 -2.39 -21.01
C ILE A 4 20.73 -1.04 -21.33
N ASP A 5 19.43 -1.08 -21.65
CA ASP A 5 18.61 0.10 -21.91
C ASP A 5 18.49 0.92 -20.62
N HIS A 6 19.15 2.08 -20.58
CA HIS A 6 19.26 2.96 -19.42
C HIS A 6 18.01 3.84 -19.18
N GLN A 7 16.82 3.37 -19.46
CA GLN A 7 15.58 4.02 -19.01
C GLN A 7 15.16 3.47 -17.65
N ASP A 8 15.93 3.78 -16.61
CA ASP A 8 15.57 3.51 -15.24
C ASP A 8 14.43 4.42 -14.77
N TYR A 9 13.27 3.84 -14.54
CA TYR A 9 12.03 4.51 -14.05
C TYR A 9 12.17 5.11 -12.62
N LEU A 10 13.35 5.13 -12.07
CA LEU A 10 13.71 5.82 -10.82
C LEU A 10 14.58 7.07 -11.10
N ASN A 11 14.63 7.57 -12.33
CA ASN A 11 15.39 8.75 -12.70
C ASN A 11 14.53 10.01 -12.52
N ILE A 12 14.96 10.89 -11.62
CA ILE A 12 14.29 12.17 -11.27
C ILE A 12 14.51 13.23 -12.34
N GLU A 13 15.43 13.03 -13.29
CA GLU A 13 15.96 14.08 -14.18
C GLU A 13 15.03 14.53 -15.31
N GLU A 14 13.99 13.76 -15.65
CA GLU A 14 12.98 14.19 -16.62
C GLU A 14 11.66 14.56 -15.95
N GLU A 15 11.47 15.86 -15.65
CA GLU A 15 10.18 16.50 -15.35
C GLU A 15 9.47 16.15 -14.02
N ASN A 16 10.12 15.67 -12.95
CA ASN A 16 9.45 15.35 -11.66
C ASN A 16 8.22 14.41 -11.78
N LYS A 17 8.19 13.52 -12.76
CA LYS A 17 7.07 12.61 -13.03
C LYS A 17 7.43 11.16 -12.72
N MET A 18 7.51 10.82 -11.43
CA MET A 18 7.82 9.46 -10.98
C MET A 18 6.60 8.54 -11.00
N ILE A 19 5.44 9.06 -10.65
CA ILE A 19 4.19 8.31 -10.54
C ILE A 19 3.39 8.35 -11.84
N GLY A 20 3.35 9.52 -12.50
CA GLY A 20 2.65 9.75 -13.76
C GLY A 20 1.18 10.17 -13.59
N ASN A 21 0.80 10.69 -12.42
CA ASN A 21 -0.51 11.25 -12.16
C ASN A 21 -0.42 12.44 -11.19
N ASP A 22 -1.52 12.85 -10.54
CA ASP A 22 -1.59 14.00 -9.64
C ASP A 22 -0.75 13.85 -8.36
N TRP A 23 -0.30 12.64 -8.01
CA TRP A 23 0.68 12.43 -6.95
C TRP A 23 1.99 13.18 -7.19
N ASP A 24 2.45 13.32 -8.43
CA ASP A 24 3.72 13.99 -8.71
C ASP A 24 3.71 15.45 -8.24
N ASN A 25 2.56 16.12 -8.36
CA ASN A 25 2.39 17.48 -7.82
C ASN A 25 2.39 17.48 -6.29
N VAL A 26 1.67 16.54 -5.67
CA VAL A 26 1.54 16.42 -4.21
C VAL A 26 2.88 16.06 -3.56
N LEU A 27 3.66 15.19 -4.19
CA LEU A 27 4.95 14.71 -3.69
C LEU A 27 6.13 15.63 -4.01
N THR A 28 5.92 16.72 -4.74
CA THR A 28 6.99 17.67 -5.08
C THR A 28 7.83 18.12 -3.87
N PRO A 29 7.26 18.44 -2.70
CA PRO A 29 8.05 18.81 -1.53
C PRO A 29 8.95 17.65 -1.02
N ILE A 30 8.45 16.42 -1.12
CA ILE A 30 9.18 15.21 -0.72
C ILE A 30 10.33 14.95 -1.68
N TYR A 31 10.10 15.06 -2.99
CA TYR A 31 11.15 14.87 -4.01
C TYR A 31 12.33 15.84 -3.84
N LYS A 32 12.06 17.03 -3.29
CA LYS A 32 13.08 18.04 -2.98
C LYS A 32 13.70 17.91 -1.58
N GLY A 33 13.20 16.98 -0.78
CA GLY A 33 13.69 16.72 0.57
C GLY A 33 15.03 15.99 0.57
N ASP A 34 15.89 16.29 1.55
CA ASP A 34 17.27 15.81 1.63
C ASP A 34 17.37 14.27 1.73
N TYR A 35 16.32 13.57 2.17
CA TYR A 35 16.37 12.12 2.35
C TYR A 35 15.95 11.34 1.09
N PHE A 36 15.21 11.96 0.16
CA PHE A 36 14.55 11.23 -0.92
C PHE A 36 15.54 10.73 -1.98
N GLU A 37 16.44 11.57 -2.45
CA GLU A 37 17.48 11.16 -3.39
C GLU A 37 18.41 10.07 -2.81
N PRO A 38 18.93 10.18 -1.56
CA PRO A 38 19.64 9.11 -0.90
C PRO A 38 18.86 7.80 -0.81
N LEU A 39 17.55 7.86 -0.49
CA LEU A 39 16.68 6.70 -0.49
C LEU A 39 16.65 6.00 -1.86
N LEU A 40 16.41 6.76 -2.95
CA LEU A 40 16.36 6.19 -4.29
C LEU A 40 17.69 5.57 -4.72
N LYS A 41 18.82 6.22 -4.42
CA LYS A 41 20.16 5.67 -4.67
C LYS A 41 20.38 4.36 -3.92
N ARG A 42 19.92 4.29 -2.66
CA ARG A 42 19.98 3.04 -1.89
C ARG A 42 19.12 1.95 -2.50
N VAL A 43 17.89 2.26 -2.91
CA VAL A 43 16.99 1.31 -3.56
C VAL A 43 17.58 0.81 -4.88
N GLN A 44 18.14 1.70 -5.71
CA GLN A 44 18.81 1.31 -6.96
C GLN A 44 19.98 0.36 -6.70
N TYR A 45 20.79 0.64 -5.68
CA TYR A 45 21.88 -0.24 -5.26
C TYR A 45 21.35 -1.63 -4.86
N GLU A 46 20.28 -1.71 -4.07
CA GLU A 46 19.69 -3.00 -3.68
C GLU A 46 19.26 -3.83 -4.91
N TYR A 47 18.63 -3.20 -5.90
CA TYR A 47 18.29 -3.88 -7.16
C TYR A 47 19.50 -4.30 -8.01
N SER A 48 20.67 -3.68 -7.81
CA SER A 48 21.88 -4.04 -8.55
C SER A 48 22.62 -5.24 -7.95
N VAL A 49 22.43 -5.51 -6.66
CA VAL A 49 23.18 -6.54 -5.93
C VAL A 49 22.30 -7.69 -5.44
N HIS A 50 20.99 -7.52 -5.44
CA HIS A 50 20.02 -8.51 -4.96
C HIS A 50 18.85 -8.69 -5.94
N THR A 51 18.19 -9.84 -5.85
CA THR A 51 16.84 -9.99 -6.42
C THR A 51 15.85 -9.32 -5.48
N VAL A 52 15.22 -8.24 -5.93
CA VAL A 52 14.32 -7.40 -5.12
C VAL A 52 12.91 -7.43 -5.71
N TYR A 53 11.90 -7.47 -4.85
CA TYR A 53 10.48 -7.41 -5.21
C TYR A 53 9.79 -6.19 -4.59
N PRO A 54 8.72 -5.69 -5.25
CA PRO A 54 8.29 -5.98 -6.62
C PRO A 54 9.31 -5.52 -7.66
N SER A 55 9.05 -5.70 -8.96
CA SER A 55 9.90 -5.13 -10.02
C SER A 55 9.97 -3.60 -9.91
N LYS A 56 11.05 -2.97 -10.38
CA LYS A 56 11.23 -1.50 -10.35
C LYS A 56 10.02 -0.74 -10.86
N LYS A 57 9.38 -1.25 -11.93
CA LYS A 57 8.18 -0.64 -12.54
C LYS A 57 6.96 -0.64 -11.63
N GLU A 58 6.92 -1.50 -10.63
CA GLU A 58 5.76 -1.74 -9.78
C GLU A 58 5.89 -1.18 -8.37
N VAL A 59 7.06 -0.65 -7.99
CA VAL A 59 7.31 -0.12 -6.64
C VAL A 59 6.23 0.90 -6.23
N PHE A 60 5.79 1.73 -7.15
CA PHE A 60 4.79 2.78 -6.91
C PHE A 60 3.38 2.46 -7.44
N ASN A 61 3.06 1.18 -7.68
CA ASN A 61 1.75 0.82 -8.24
C ASN A 61 0.57 1.24 -7.37
N ALA A 62 0.70 1.24 -6.04
CA ALA A 62 -0.35 1.74 -5.16
C ALA A 62 -0.74 3.19 -5.51
N LEU A 63 0.24 4.06 -5.72
CA LEU A 63 0.03 5.45 -6.08
C LEU A 63 -0.45 5.61 -7.53
N ARG A 64 0.07 4.80 -8.46
CA ARG A 64 -0.36 4.85 -9.86
C ARG A 64 -1.81 4.44 -10.05
N LEU A 65 -2.24 3.38 -9.37
CA LEU A 65 -3.58 2.84 -9.49
C LEU A 65 -4.63 3.60 -8.69
N THR A 66 -4.19 4.37 -7.69
CA THR A 66 -5.04 5.19 -6.83
C THR A 66 -4.53 6.64 -6.87
N PRO A 67 -4.92 7.46 -7.85
CA PRO A 67 -4.57 8.88 -7.89
C PRO A 67 -4.95 9.61 -6.60
N PHE A 68 -4.19 10.63 -6.22
CA PHE A 68 -4.39 11.35 -4.95
C PHE A 68 -5.83 11.87 -4.80
N LYS A 69 -6.38 12.46 -5.85
CA LYS A 69 -7.76 12.97 -5.86
C LYS A 69 -8.80 11.90 -5.54
N ASP A 70 -8.53 10.65 -5.95
CA ASP A 70 -9.47 9.52 -5.85
C ASP A 70 -9.34 8.73 -4.54
N VAL A 71 -8.33 9.01 -3.70
CA VAL A 71 -8.13 8.32 -2.42
C VAL A 71 -9.34 8.54 -1.51
N LYS A 72 -10.02 7.46 -1.17
CA LYS A 72 -11.14 7.37 -0.22
C LYS A 72 -10.78 6.53 1.01
N VAL A 73 -9.94 5.51 0.82
CA VAL A 73 -9.54 4.56 1.86
C VAL A 73 -8.04 4.35 1.77
N VAL A 74 -7.38 4.23 2.91
CA VAL A 74 -5.96 3.83 2.99
C VAL A 74 -5.87 2.57 3.84
N ILE A 75 -5.31 1.50 3.28
CA ILE A 75 -4.99 0.27 4.03
C ILE A 75 -3.47 0.17 4.12
N VAL A 76 -2.95 0.18 5.36
CA VAL A 76 -1.51 0.17 5.59
C VAL A 76 -1.02 -1.26 5.81
N GLY A 77 -0.14 -1.73 4.92
CA GLY A 77 0.63 -2.96 5.07
C GLY A 77 2.03 -2.70 5.62
N GLN A 78 2.82 -3.74 5.83
CA GLN A 78 4.19 -3.63 6.35
C GLN A 78 5.20 -3.62 5.21
N ASP A 79 5.48 -4.76 4.60
CA ASP A 79 6.41 -4.93 3.48
C ASP A 79 5.79 -5.82 2.38
N PRO A 80 6.34 -5.83 1.16
CA PRO A 80 5.85 -6.69 0.10
C PRO A 80 6.05 -8.17 0.41
N TYR A 81 5.26 -9.02 -0.23
CA TYR A 81 5.55 -10.45 -0.27
C TYR A 81 6.91 -10.68 -0.92
N HIS A 82 7.71 -11.59 -0.35
CA HIS A 82 9.10 -11.81 -0.74
C HIS A 82 9.31 -13.03 -1.64
N GLY A 83 8.23 -13.77 -1.94
CA GLY A 83 8.25 -14.90 -2.88
C GLY A 83 8.23 -14.43 -4.33
N GLU A 84 8.82 -15.24 -5.19
CA GLU A 84 8.87 -14.96 -6.62
C GLU A 84 7.48 -14.85 -7.25
N GLY A 85 7.25 -13.77 -8.00
CA GLY A 85 5.99 -13.53 -8.71
C GLY A 85 4.82 -13.08 -7.82
N GLU A 86 4.99 -12.94 -6.51
CA GLU A 86 3.91 -12.56 -5.59
C GLU A 86 3.61 -11.06 -5.61
N ALA A 87 4.58 -10.24 -5.21
CA ALA A 87 4.40 -8.80 -5.04
C ALA A 87 4.26 -8.05 -6.37
N HIS A 88 3.33 -7.08 -6.41
CA HIS A 88 3.11 -6.18 -7.53
C HIS A 88 2.84 -4.73 -7.11
N GLY A 89 3.30 -4.34 -5.91
CA GLY A 89 3.24 -2.96 -5.42
C GLY A 89 1.96 -2.56 -4.70
N LEU A 90 1.09 -3.52 -4.36
CA LEU A 90 -0.12 -3.30 -3.55
C LEU A 90 -0.03 -4.10 -2.26
N SER A 91 -0.31 -3.48 -1.11
CA SER A 91 -0.33 -4.18 0.18
C SER A 91 -1.38 -5.30 0.20
N PHE A 92 -1.07 -6.42 0.85
CA PHE A 92 -1.90 -7.63 0.97
C PHE A 92 -2.24 -8.35 -0.35
N SER A 93 -1.93 -7.77 -1.50
CA SER A 93 -2.27 -8.26 -2.83
C SER A 93 -1.15 -9.11 -3.42
N VAL A 94 -1.52 -10.16 -4.14
CA VAL A 94 -0.62 -10.95 -4.99
C VAL A 94 -1.15 -10.96 -6.41
N ARG A 95 -0.28 -11.29 -7.37
CA ARG A 95 -0.68 -11.40 -8.79
C ARG A 95 -1.75 -12.46 -8.98
N ASP A 96 -2.54 -12.26 -10.02
CA ASP A 96 -3.48 -13.29 -10.46
C ASP A 96 -2.75 -14.60 -10.77
N GLY A 97 -3.39 -15.74 -10.44
CA GLY A 97 -2.79 -17.07 -10.58
C GLY A 97 -1.83 -17.48 -9.45
N VAL A 98 -1.43 -16.56 -8.58
CA VAL A 98 -0.64 -16.87 -7.38
C VAL A 98 -1.56 -17.38 -6.26
N ARG A 99 -1.06 -18.34 -5.47
CA ARG A 99 -1.76 -18.85 -4.30
C ARG A 99 -2.09 -17.71 -3.33
N ILE A 100 -3.37 -17.57 -2.97
CA ILE A 100 -3.83 -16.54 -2.04
C ILE A 100 -3.13 -16.70 -0.67
N PRO A 101 -2.41 -15.66 -0.19
CA PRO A 101 -1.70 -15.71 1.09
C PRO A 101 -2.66 -15.87 2.29
N PRO A 102 -2.18 -16.44 3.42
CA PRO A 102 -3.02 -16.69 4.59
C PRO A 102 -3.71 -15.43 5.15
N SER A 103 -3.01 -14.29 5.19
CA SER A 103 -3.63 -13.03 5.66
C SER A 103 -4.75 -12.57 4.73
N LEU A 104 -4.58 -12.69 3.41
CA LEU A 104 -5.61 -12.31 2.45
C LEU A 104 -6.81 -13.27 2.49
N LYS A 105 -6.60 -14.57 2.76
CA LYS A 105 -7.70 -15.51 3.01
C LYS A 105 -8.56 -15.06 4.19
N ASN A 106 -7.91 -14.60 5.27
CA ASN A 106 -8.62 -14.08 6.44
C ASN A 106 -9.35 -12.76 6.14
N ILE A 107 -8.75 -11.89 5.33
CA ILE A 107 -9.40 -10.67 4.84
C ILE A 107 -10.67 -11.02 4.05
N TYR A 108 -10.61 -11.98 3.14
CA TYR A 108 -11.79 -12.43 2.37
C TYR A 108 -12.83 -13.12 3.24
N LYS A 109 -12.39 -13.87 4.27
CA LYS A 109 -13.34 -14.47 5.23
C LYS A 109 -14.09 -13.39 6.01
N GLU A 110 -13.38 -12.39 6.53
CA GLU A 110 -14.02 -11.27 7.23
C GLU A 110 -14.94 -10.47 6.30
N LEU A 111 -14.55 -10.26 5.05
CA LEU A 111 -15.38 -9.58 4.05
C LEU A 111 -16.70 -10.37 3.79
N TYR A 112 -16.62 -11.69 3.71
CA TYR A 112 -17.81 -12.53 3.58
C TYR A 112 -18.70 -12.46 4.84
N ASP A 113 -18.10 -12.56 6.03
CA ASP A 113 -18.83 -12.51 7.30
C ASP A 113 -19.46 -11.12 7.54
N ASP A 114 -18.83 -10.04 7.08
CA ASP A 114 -19.27 -8.65 7.26
C ASP A 114 -20.34 -8.21 6.25
N LEU A 115 -20.14 -8.52 4.96
CA LEU A 115 -20.97 -8.00 3.87
C LEU A 115 -21.64 -9.08 3.00
N GLY A 116 -21.37 -10.37 3.23
CA GLY A 116 -21.85 -11.46 2.39
C GLY A 116 -21.22 -11.50 0.99
N VAL A 117 -20.10 -10.78 0.77
CA VAL A 117 -19.40 -10.79 -0.51
C VAL A 117 -18.75 -12.15 -0.73
N PRO A 118 -19.00 -12.83 -1.87
CA PRO A 118 -18.43 -14.15 -2.12
C PRO A 118 -16.90 -14.14 -2.06
N ILE A 119 -16.32 -15.19 -1.47
CA ILE A 119 -14.87 -15.35 -1.40
C ILE A 119 -14.31 -15.45 -2.81
N ARG A 120 -13.34 -14.61 -3.11
CA ARG A 120 -12.70 -14.52 -4.43
C ARG A 120 -11.67 -15.64 -4.61
N ASN A 121 -11.50 -16.06 -5.86
CA ASN A 121 -10.50 -17.07 -6.25
C ASN A 121 -9.18 -16.46 -6.74
N THR A 122 -9.07 -15.13 -6.76
CA THR A 122 -7.85 -14.38 -7.08
C THR A 122 -7.36 -13.60 -5.87
N GLY A 123 -6.04 -13.44 -5.73
CA GLY A 123 -5.40 -12.58 -4.73
C GLY A 123 -5.11 -11.17 -5.21
N ASP A 124 -5.50 -10.82 -6.44
CA ASP A 124 -5.29 -9.49 -7.01
C ASP A 124 -6.36 -8.49 -6.53
N LEU A 125 -5.91 -7.47 -5.81
CA LEU A 125 -6.75 -6.39 -5.26
C LEU A 125 -6.75 -5.12 -6.13
N THR A 126 -6.26 -5.17 -7.35
CA THR A 126 -6.25 -4.02 -8.28
C THR A 126 -7.63 -3.39 -8.44
N CYS A 127 -8.70 -4.18 -8.37
CA CYS A 127 -10.07 -3.66 -8.44
C CYS A 127 -10.45 -2.76 -7.25
N TRP A 128 -9.86 -2.97 -6.07
CA TRP A 128 -10.03 -2.07 -4.92
C TRP A 128 -9.24 -0.78 -5.13
N ALA A 129 -7.97 -0.91 -5.57
CA ALA A 129 -7.12 0.26 -5.83
C ALA A 129 -7.77 1.23 -6.83
N LYS A 130 -8.35 0.73 -7.91
CA LYS A 130 -9.06 1.52 -8.93
C LYS A 130 -10.33 2.22 -8.43
N GLN A 131 -10.85 1.86 -7.26
CA GLN A 131 -12.00 2.50 -6.63
C GLN A 131 -11.61 3.55 -5.59
N GLY A 132 -10.32 3.79 -5.38
CA GLY A 132 -9.83 4.76 -4.40
C GLY A 132 -9.35 4.13 -3.09
N VAL A 133 -9.08 2.82 -3.07
CA VAL A 133 -8.44 2.15 -1.93
C VAL A 133 -6.93 2.14 -2.13
N LEU A 134 -6.22 3.04 -1.47
CA LEU A 134 -4.76 3.07 -1.48
C LEU A 134 -4.20 1.92 -0.63
N LEU A 135 -3.71 0.89 -1.30
CA LEU A 135 -3.10 -0.30 -0.69
C LEU A 135 -1.60 -0.05 -0.51
N LEU A 136 -1.23 0.63 0.57
CA LEU A 136 0.12 1.15 0.81
C LEU A 136 0.89 0.28 1.80
N ASN A 137 2.03 -0.29 1.39
CA ASN A 137 3.01 -0.84 2.32
C ASN A 137 3.87 0.28 2.91
N SER A 138 4.29 0.14 4.16
CA SER A 138 5.23 1.09 4.79
C SER A 138 6.66 0.96 4.23
N THR A 139 7.04 -0.24 3.79
CA THR A 139 8.28 -0.53 3.06
C THR A 139 7.90 -1.00 1.67
N LEU A 140 8.41 -0.35 0.62
CA LEU A 140 7.93 -0.59 -0.75
C LEU A 140 8.71 -1.67 -1.51
N THR A 141 9.83 -2.14 -0.96
CA THR A 141 10.68 -3.16 -1.57
C THR A 141 11.16 -4.19 -0.55
N VAL A 142 11.52 -5.37 -1.01
CA VAL A 142 12.03 -6.47 -0.18
C VAL A 142 13.00 -7.33 -0.98
N VAL A 143 14.05 -7.87 -0.36
CA VAL A 143 14.93 -8.86 -0.99
C VAL A 143 14.21 -10.21 -1.04
N LYS A 144 14.37 -10.94 -2.15
CA LYS A 144 13.83 -12.30 -2.33
C LYS A 144 14.09 -13.16 -1.09
N ASP A 145 13.06 -13.86 -0.62
CA ASP A 145 13.08 -14.80 0.50
C ASP A 145 13.59 -14.23 1.85
N THR A 146 13.66 -12.89 1.96
CA THR A 146 14.19 -12.21 3.15
C THR A 146 13.21 -11.15 3.67
N PRO A 147 12.17 -11.54 4.44
CA PRO A 147 11.18 -10.60 4.95
C PRO A 147 11.83 -9.51 5.81
N ASN A 148 11.27 -8.30 5.76
CA ASN A 148 11.76 -7.09 6.46
C ASN A 148 13.18 -6.62 6.07
N SER A 149 13.79 -7.17 5.03
CA SER A 149 15.16 -6.83 4.61
C SER A 149 15.39 -5.34 4.34
N HIS A 150 14.37 -4.62 3.89
CA HIS A 150 14.43 -3.18 3.59
C HIS A 150 13.74 -2.29 4.64
N SER A 151 13.49 -2.80 5.84
CA SER A 151 12.82 -2.03 6.91
C SER A 151 13.60 -0.77 7.36
N ASN A 152 14.92 -0.72 7.11
CA ASN A 152 15.79 0.36 7.59
C ASN A 152 16.46 1.17 6.47
N ILE A 153 15.98 1.07 5.21
CA ILE A 153 16.62 1.81 4.10
C ILE A 153 16.02 3.19 3.82
N GLY A 154 14.94 3.57 4.52
CA GLY A 154 14.33 4.90 4.42
C GLY A 154 12.90 4.93 3.87
N TRP A 155 12.33 3.82 3.41
CA TRP A 155 10.96 3.77 2.88
C TRP A 155 9.91 4.27 3.87
N GLN A 156 10.08 3.99 5.16
CA GLN A 156 9.08 4.35 6.17
C GLN A 156 8.91 5.87 6.28
N GLN A 157 9.97 6.67 6.14
CA GLN A 157 9.85 8.12 6.11
C GLN A 157 8.99 8.56 4.92
N PHE A 158 9.28 8.04 3.72
CA PHE A 158 8.52 8.36 2.51
C PHE A 158 7.03 8.01 2.64
N THR A 159 6.71 6.82 3.15
CA THR A 159 5.32 6.38 3.29
C THR A 159 4.60 7.06 4.45
N ASP A 160 5.29 7.45 5.51
CA ASP A 160 4.76 8.28 6.60
C ASP A 160 4.43 9.70 6.12
N ASP A 161 5.27 10.27 5.26
CA ASP A 161 5.00 11.56 4.61
C ASP A 161 3.76 11.46 3.69
N ILE A 162 3.58 10.36 2.93
CA ILE A 162 2.36 10.11 2.14
C ILE A 162 1.11 10.09 3.04
N ILE A 163 1.15 9.37 4.15
CA ILE A 163 0.03 9.31 5.12
C ILE A 163 -0.29 10.71 5.66
N SER A 164 0.74 11.46 6.05
CA SER A 164 0.60 12.83 6.56
C SER A 164 0.02 13.77 5.50
N LEU A 165 0.51 13.71 4.25
CA LEU A 165 -0.02 14.52 3.15
C LEU A 165 -1.50 14.23 2.86
N ILE A 166 -1.91 12.96 2.90
CA ILE A 166 -3.32 12.60 2.76
C ILE A 166 -4.13 13.21 3.91
N ASP A 167 -3.68 13.05 5.16
CA ASP A 167 -4.39 13.54 6.32
C ASP A 167 -4.51 15.09 6.37
N GLU A 168 -3.48 15.78 5.91
CA GLU A 168 -3.44 17.24 5.87
C GLU A 168 -4.32 17.82 4.75
N ASN A 169 -4.31 17.22 3.57
CA ASN A 169 -4.89 17.79 2.36
C ASN A 169 -6.24 17.20 1.97
N LYS A 170 -6.66 16.09 2.58
CA LYS A 170 -7.95 15.44 2.30
C LYS A 170 -8.81 15.35 3.56
N ARG A 171 -10.11 15.23 3.35
CA ARG A 171 -11.10 14.99 4.40
C ARG A 171 -11.95 13.79 4.03
N ASP A 172 -12.52 13.18 5.05
CA ASP A 172 -13.42 12.04 4.90
C ASP A 172 -12.76 10.78 4.30
N VAL A 173 -11.43 10.68 4.45
CA VAL A 173 -10.67 9.47 4.13
C VAL A 173 -10.75 8.49 5.30
N VAL A 174 -10.89 7.19 5.00
CA VAL A 174 -10.88 6.11 5.99
C VAL A 174 -9.51 5.46 6.02
N PHE A 175 -8.83 5.50 7.15
CA PHE A 175 -7.59 4.77 7.37
C PHE A 175 -7.88 3.45 8.09
N ILE A 176 -7.57 2.33 7.46
CA ILE A 176 -7.71 0.99 8.04
C ILE A 176 -6.34 0.52 8.51
N LEU A 177 -6.20 0.36 9.83
CA LEU A 177 -4.95 0.04 10.50
C LEU A 177 -5.05 -1.34 11.16
N TRP A 178 -4.53 -2.36 10.50
CA TRP A 178 -4.54 -3.73 10.98
C TRP A 178 -3.22 -4.12 11.66
N GLY A 179 -3.30 -4.42 12.93
CA GLY A 179 -2.17 -4.84 13.76
C GLY A 179 -1.32 -3.70 14.31
N ASN A 180 -0.43 -4.02 15.22
CA ASN A 180 0.33 -3.01 16.00
C ASN A 180 1.22 -2.14 15.11
N TYR A 181 1.79 -2.69 14.06
CA TYR A 181 2.65 -1.93 13.15
C TYR A 181 1.86 -0.83 12.42
N ALA A 182 0.74 -1.19 11.77
CA ALA A 182 -0.11 -0.20 11.11
C ALA A 182 -0.70 0.80 12.11
N ARG A 183 -1.11 0.33 13.31
CA ARG A 183 -1.64 1.19 14.38
C ARG A 183 -0.63 2.21 14.90
N SER A 184 0.68 1.95 14.81
CA SER A 184 1.70 2.94 15.16
C SER A 184 1.63 4.20 14.28
N LYS A 185 1.05 4.10 13.06
CA LYS A 185 0.84 5.24 12.15
C LYS A 185 -0.30 6.16 12.55
N LYS A 186 -1.12 5.77 13.54
CA LYS A 186 -2.23 6.56 14.06
C LYS A 186 -1.82 7.98 14.48
N ALA A 187 -0.61 8.15 14.98
CA ALA A 187 -0.08 9.46 15.38
C ALA A 187 0.02 10.48 14.22
N LEU A 188 0.08 10.00 12.98
CA LEU A 188 0.14 10.80 11.76
C LEU A 188 -1.25 11.24 11.27
N ILE A 189 -2.32 10.62 11.79
CA ILE A 189 -3.69 10.83 11.32
C ILE A 189 -4.48 11.61 12.35
N LYS A 190 -4.84 12.86 12.06
CA LYS A 190 -5.51 13.79 12.98
C LYS A 190 -6.87 14.26 12.49
N ASN A 191 -7.08 14.24 11.17
CA ASN A 191 -8.21 14.89 10.51
C ASN A 191 -9.18 13.92 9.83
N ASN A 192 -8.84 12.63 9.79
CA ASN A 192 -9.58 11.61 9.04
C ASN A 192 -10.02 10.45 9.93
N TYR A 193 -10.86 9.58 9.41
CA TYR A 193 -11.47 8.50 10.16
C TYR A 193 -10.55 7.28 10.24
N ILE A 194 -10.43 6.66 11.41
CA ILE A 194 -9.56 5.50 11.65
C ILE A 194 -10.40 4.30 12.06
N ILE A 195 -10.16 3.16 11.40
CA ILE A 195 -10.67 1.85 11.79
C ILE A 195 -9.47 1.00 12.19
N GLU A 196 -9.46 0.51 13.43
CA GLU A 196 -8.37 -0.29 13.99
C GLU A 196 -8.85 -1.69 14.33
N SER A 197 -7.99 -2.69 14.13
CA SER A 197 -8.19 -4.04 14.64
C SER A 197 -6.85 -4.78 14.78
N ALA A 198 -6.90 -6.04 15.22
CA ALA A 198 -5.76 -6.95 15.14
C ALA A 198 -5.39 -7.20 13.65
N HIS A 199 -4.19 -7.74 13.42
CA HIS A 199 -3.71 -8.06 12.07
C HIS A 199 -4.44 -9.30 11.51
N PRO A 200 -4.74 -9.37 10.21
CA PRO A 200 -5.43 -10.52 9.59
C PRO A 200 -4.58 -11.80 9.49
N SER A 201 -3.32 -11.79 9.93
CA SER A 201 -2.51 -13.00 9.91
C SER A 201 -3.13 -14.14 10.76
N PRO A 202 -2.88 -15.42 10.42
CA PRO A 202 -3.38 -16.54 11.20
C PRO A 202 -2.99 -16.50 12.68
N PHE A 203 -1.87 -15.85 13.01
CA PHE A 203 -1.37 -15.72 14.39
C PHE A 203 -2.19 -14.76 15.25
N SER A 204 -2.92 -13.82 14.64
CA SER A 204 -3.59 -12.73 15.36
C SER A 204 -5.04 -12.48 14.95
N ALA A 205 -5.51 -13.05 13.85
CA ALA A 205 -6.85 -12.76 13.33
C ALA A 205 -7.98 -13.06 14.33
N ARG A 206 -7.82 -14.10 15.17
CA ARG A 206 -8.79 -14.45 16.22
C ARG A 206 -8.79 -13.47 17.41
N ASN A 207 -7.78 -12.61 17.50
CA ASN A 207 -7.61 -11.67 18.61
C ASN A 207 -8.23 -10.28 18.30
N GLY A 208 -9.27 -10.25 17.46
CA GLY A 208 -10.04 -9.03 17.19
C GLY A 208 -9.98 -8.50 15.75
N PHE A 209 -9.44 -9.27 14.80
CA PHE A 209 -9.63 -8.99 13.37
C PHE A 209 -10.99 -9.52 12.91
N PHE A 210 -11.27 -10.80 13.14
CA PHE A 210 -12.58 -11.37 12.84
C PHE A 210 -13.67 -10.72 13.68
N GLY A 211 -14.74 -10.27 13.02
CA GLY A 211 -15.84 -9.55 13.63
C GLY A 211 -15.58 -8.04 13.81
N SER A 212 -14.44 -7.50 13.35
CA SER A 212 -14.15 -6.05 13.41
C SER A 212 -14.94 -5.24 12.39
N LYS A 213 -15.50 -5.88 11.37
CA LYS A 213 -16.38 -5.32 10.34
C LYS A 213 -15.79 -4.08 9.64
N PRO A 214 -14.54 -4.12 9.16
CA PRO A 214 -13.90 -2.95 8.60
C PRO A 214 -14.56 -2.48 7.30
N PHE A 215 -15.15 -3.38 6.54
CA PHE A 215 -15.69 -3.10 5.20
C PHE A 215 -17.05 -2.40 5.28
N SER A 216 -17.98 -2.90 6.09
CA SER A 216 -19.27 -2.25 6.32
C SER A 216 -19.09 -0.90 6.99
N ARG A 217 -18.25 -0.82 8.03
CA ARG A 217 -17.93 0.44 8.73
C ARG A 217 -17.33 1.50 7.80
N THR A 218 -16.46 1.08 6.86
CA THR A 218 -15.90 1.97 5.84
C THR A 218 -17.02 2.51 4.95
N ASN A 219 -17.88 1.65 4.41
CA ASN A 219 -18.94 2.06 3.51
C ASN A 219 -20.01 2.91 4.22
N GLU A 220 -20.37 2.59 5.46
CA GLU A 220 -21.28 3.40 6.28
C GLU A 220 -20.70 4.82 6.48
N TYR A 221 -19.40 4.93 6.79
CA TYR A 221 -18.75 6.23 6.92
C TYR A 221 -18.76 7.01 5.60
N LEU A 222 -18.30 6.40 4.49
CA LEU A 222 -18.27 7.04 3.17
C LEU A 222 -19.68 7.53 2.77
N LYS A 223 -20.69 6.69 2.94
CA LYS A 223 -22.08 7.03 2.67
C LYS A 223 -22.59 8.20 3.53
N SER A 224 -22.21 8.22 4.80
CA SER A 224 -22.57 9.33 5.71
C SER A 224 -22.00 10.67 5.28
N LYS A 225 -20.93 10.64 4.46
CA LYS A 225 -20.27 11.82 3.90
C LYS A 225 -20.71 12.14 2.46
N GLY A 226 -21.69 11.40 1.93
CA GLY A 226 -22.13 11.55 0.55
C GLY A 226 -21.14 11.05 -0.48
N LEU A 227 -20.19 10.20 -0.08
CA LEU A 227 -19.20 9.58 -0.95
C LEU A 227 -19.67 8.21 -1.42
N GLU A 228 -19.20 7.83 -2.62
CA GLU A 228 -19.48 6.51 -3.18
C GLU A 228 -18.82 5.40 -2.35
N GLU A 229 -19.61 4.37 -2.05
CA GLU A 229 -19.16 3.17 -1.33
C GLU A 229 -18.17 2.36 -2.18
N ILE A 230 -17.31 1.60 -1.49
CA ILE A 230 -16.40 0.66 -2.15
C ILE A 230 -17.14 -0.65 -2.43
N LYS A 231 -17.02 -1.15 -3.64
CA LYS A 231 -17.44 -2.49 -4.04
C LYS A 231 -16.29 -3.45 -3.76
N TRP A 232 -16.30 -3.97 -2.57
CA TRP A 232 -15.23 -4.84 -2.06
C TRP A 232 -15.06 -6.17 -2.81
#